data_f44aee5afe5c7417d1922937334bbb29
#
_entry.id   f44aee5afe5c7417d1922937334bbb29
#
_cell.length_a   1.000
_cell.length_b   1.000
_cell.length_c   1.000
_cell.angle_alpha   90.00
_cell.angle_beta   90.00
_cell.angle_gamma   90.00
#
_symmetry.space_group_name_H-M   'P 1'
#
loop_
_entity.id
_entity.type
_entity.pdbx_description
1 polymer ?
#
loop_
_entity_poly.entity_id
_entity_poly.type
_entity_poly.pdbx_seq_one_letter_code
_entity_poly.pdbx_strand_id
1 'polypeptide(L)'
;MRADAYPIEKIFDTPIQYRVPLFQRPYVWERNIEDPSEDRLTPFWEDVRDTVARFVKRQDLLAQGVPEEELTAFADHFFGAVVLGKLDKSFGGIPHQEVIDGQQRFTTAQLLVAAAQRLAEKHGLATTAEALRDLRLNAAKHDPKPSELH
;
A
#
# COMPACT_ATOMS: atom_id res chain seq x y z
N MET A 1 -9.28 21.27 -4.99
CA MET A 1 -9.01 19.86 -4.70
C MET A 1 -8.32 19.30 -5.94
N ARG A 2 -7.23 18.59 -5.78
CA ARG A 2 -6.50 17.96 -6.88
C ARG A 2 -6.62 16.44 -6.68
N ALA A 3 -6.89 15.71 -7.75
CA ALA A 3 -6.94 14.27 -7.76
C ALA A 3 -5.85 13.75 -8.72
N ASP A 4 -4.98 12.90 -8.20
CA ASP A 4 -3.91 12.27 -8.97
C ASP A 4 -3.96 10.76 -8.72
N ALA A 5 -3.67 9.95 -9.74
CA ALA A 5 -3.53 8.51 -9.60
C ALA A 5 -2.06 8.15 -9.38
N TYR A 6 -1.81 7.39 -8.33
CA TYR A 6 -0.45 6.92 -7.98
C TYR A 6 -0.46 5.42 -7.68
N PRO A 7 0.58 4.68 -8.05
CA PRO A 7 0.78 3.34 -7.53
C PRO A 7 0.98 3.40 -6.01
N ILE A 8 0.50 2.38 -5.31
CA ILE A 8 0.56 2.28 -3.83
C ILE A 8 2.00 2.38 -3.32
N GLU A 9 2.93 1.78 -4.04
CA GLU A 9 4.37 1.86 -3.76
C GLU A 9 4.84 3.32 -3.65
N LYS A 10 4.47 4.16 -4.61
CA LYS A 10 4.87 5.58 -4.62
C LYS A 10 4.34 6.34 -3.40
N ILE A 11 3.18 5.97 -2.90
CA ILE A 11 2.61 6.59 -1.70
C ILE A 11 3.43 6.20 -0.47
N PHE A 12 3.78 4.92 -0.33
CA PHE A 12 4.53 4.42 0.83
C PHE A 12 6.03 4.73 0.77
N ASP A 13 6.62 4.92 -0.41
CA ASP A 13 8.03 5.34 -0.55
C ASP A 13 8.25 6.85 -0.33
N THR A 14 7.19 7.61 -0.04
CA THR A 14 7.29 9.04 0.22
C THR A 14 7.72 9.32 1.67
N PRO A 15 8.66 10.25 1.94
CA PRO A 15 9.12 10.58 3.28
C PRO A 15 8.09 11.44 4.04
N ILE A 16 6.90 10.91 4.17
CA ILE A 16 5.77 11.56 4.83
C ILE A 16 5.18 10.58 5.83
N GLN A 17 4.92 11.05 7.05
CA GLN A 17 4.16 10.31 8.02
C GLN A 17 2.66 10.52 7.78
N TYR A 18 1.95 9.46 7.43
CA TYR A 18 0.50 9.50 7.36
C TYR A 18 -0.12 9.23 8.72
N ARG A 19 -1.02 10.13 9.14
CA ARG A 19 -1.68 10.05 10.44
C ARG A 19 -3.17 9.85 10.26
N VAL A 20 -3.72 8.84 10.93
CA VAL A 20 -5.17 8.68 11.06
C VAL A 20 -5.63 9.48 12.28
N PRO A 21 -6.51 10.48 12.14
CA PRO A 21 -7.00 11.26 13.27
C PRO A 21 -7.74 10.39 14.30
N LEU A 22 -7.59 10.71 15.59
CA LEU A 22 -8.18 9.93 16.69
C LEU A 22 -9.71 9.87 16.67
N PHE A 23 -10.36 10.85 16.03
CA PHE A 23 -11.83 10.90 15.91
C PHE A 23 -12.38 10.02 14.77
N GLN A 24 -11.50 9.40 14.00
CA GLN A 24 -11.93 8.46 12.96
C GLN A 24 -12.38 7.14 13.59
N ARG A 25 -13.29 6.46 12.87
CA ARG A 25 -13.77 5.14 13.32
C ARG A 25 -12.60 4.13 13.40
N PRO A 26 -12.66 3.16 14.31
CA PRO A 26 -11.64 2.10 14.40
C PRO A 26 -11.58 1.28 13.12
N TYR A 27 -10.49 0.52 12.96
CA TYR A 27 -10.36 -0.42 11.87
C TYR A 27 -11.38 -1.55 12.01
N VAL A 28 -12.19 -1.77 10.97
CA VAL A 28 -13.32 -2.73 10.97
C VAL A 28 -13.30 -3.68 9.75
N TRP A 29 -12.26 -3.63 8.93
CA TRP A 29 -12.14 -4.58 7.82
C TRP A 29 -11.66 -5.92 8.35
N GLU A 30 -12.60 -6.78 8.64
CA GLU A 30 -12.36 -8.14 9.10
C GLU A 30 -13.14 -9.13 8.24
N ARG A 31 -12.75 -10.40 8.35
CA ARG A 31 -13.51 -11.49 7.76
C ARG A 31 -14.71 -11.78 8.66
N ASN A 32 -15.91 -11.62 8.11
CA ASN A 32 -17.13 -12.00 8.81
C ASN A 32 -17.71 -13.27 8.17
N ILE A 33 -17.58 -14.40 8.87
CA ILE A 33 -18.07 -15.69 8.40
C ILE A 33 -19.57 -15.84 8.70
N GLU A 34 -20.05 -15.19 9.75
CA GLU A 34 -21.46 -15.29 10.18
C GLU A 34 -22.38 -14.39 9.35
N ASP A 35 -21.88 -13.19 8.99
CA ASP A 35 -22.58 -12.27 8.09
C ASP A 35 -21.69 -11.86 6.91
N PRO A 36 -21.81 -12.57 5.76
CA PRO A 36 -21.03 -12.25 4.57
C PRO A 36 -21.29 -10.85 3.99
N SER A 37 -22.41 -10.19 4.33
CA SER A 37 -22.70 -8.83 3.87
C SER A 37 -21.81 -7.78 4.57
N GLU A 38 -21.30 -8.10 5.74
CA GLU A 38 -20.37 -7.28 6.52
C GLU A 38 -18.90 -7.65 6.26
N ASP A 39 -18.64 -8.77 5.58
CA ASP A 39 -17.28 -9.18 5.22
C ASP A 39 -16.68 -8.18 4.21
N ARG A 40 -15.60 -7.52 4.59
CA ARG A 40 -14.86 -6.59 3.73
C ARG A 40 -13.49 -7.11 3.34
N LEU A 41 -12.99 -8.09 4.07
CA LEU A 41 -11.65 -8.62 3.85
C LEU A 41 -11.61 -9.67 2.75
N THR A 42 -12.63 -10.54 2.66
CA THR A 42 -12.66 -11.59 1.63
C THR A 42 -12.76 -11.00 0.21
N PRO A 43 -13.69 -10.07 -0.12
CA PRO A 43 -13.73 -9.44 -1.44
C PRO A 43 -12.40 -8.72 -1.78
N PHE A 44 -11.83 -8.01 -0.82
CA PHE A 44 -10.54 -7.36 -1.01
C PHE A 44 -9.44 -8.38 -1.35
N TRP A 45 -9.39 -9.51 -0.64
CA TRP A 45 -8.40 -10.55 -0.89
C TRP A 45 -8.59 -11.23 -2.27
N GLU A 46 -9.82 -11.42 -2.70
CA GLU A 46 -10.15 -11.92 -4.03
C GLU A 46 -9.66 -10.97 -5.12
N ASP A 47 -9.89 -9.65 -4.96
CA ASP A 47 -9.36 -8.61 -5.86
C ASP A 47 -7.83 -8.64 -5.93
N VAL A 48 -7.15 -8.81 -4.81
CA VAL A 48 -5.67 -8.95 -4.78
C VAL A 48 -5.22 -10.18 -5.55
N ARG A 49 -5.84 -11.33 -5.32
CA ARG A 49 -5.51 -12.58 -6.02
C ARG A 49 -5.72 -12.47 -7.53
N ASP A 50 -6.83 -11.90 -7.94
CA ASP A 50 -7.17 -11.73 -9.34
C ASP A 50 -6.22 -10.75 -10.03
N THR A 51 -5.83 -9.70 -9.33
CA THR A 51 -4.83 -8.72 -9.82
C THR A 51 -3.47 -9.38 -10.00
N VAL A 52 -3.01 -10.19 -9.03
CA VAL A 52 -1.76 -10.94 -9.14
C VAL A 52 -1.82 -11.95 -10.29
N ALA A 53 -2.92 -12.70 -10.42
CA ALA A 53 -3.08 -13.66 -11.51
C ALA A 53 -3.03 -12.99 -12.89
N ARG A 54 -3.68 -11.82 -13.05
CA ARG A 54 -3.61 -11.02 -14.27
C ARG A 54 -2.20 -10.52 -14.54
N PHE A 55 -1.51 -10.04 -13.52
CA PHE A 55 -0.12 -9.57 -13.65
C PHE A 55 0.80 -10.70 -14.11
N VAL A 56 0.75 -11.88 -13.50
CA VAL A 56 1.56 -13.03 -13.90
C VAL A 56 1.27 -13.42 -15.35
N LYS A 57 -0.01 -13.52 -15.71
CA LYS A 57 -0.40 -13.84 -17.09
C LYS A 57 0.11 -12.79 -18.09
N ARG A 58 0.07 -11.50 -17.73
CA ARG A 58 0.63 -10.42 -18.57
C ARG A 58 2.13 -10.60 -18.78
N GLN A 59 2.88 -10.92 -17.73
CA GLN A 59 4.33 -11.16 -17.82
C GLN A 59 4.64 -12.36 -18.72
N ASP A 60 3.87 -13.44 -18.61
CA ASP A 60 4.03 -14.63 -19.46
C ASP A 60 3.78 -14.31 -20.94
N LEU A 61 2.77 -13.51 -21.25
CA LEU A 61 2.47 -13.09 -22.63
C LEU A 61 3.54 -12.17 -23.19
N LEU A 62 4.05 -11.22 -22.41
CA LEU A 62 5.19 -10.38 -22.80
C LEU A 62 6.43 -11.23 -23.08
N ALA A 63 6.71 -12.23 -22.25
CA ALA A 63 7.84 -13.15 -22.47
C ALA A 63 7.68 -14.00 -23.74
N GLN A 64 6.45 -14.22 -24.21
CA GLN A 64 6.12 -14.89 -25.45
C GLN A 64 6.15 -13.94 -26.67
N GLY A 65 6.46 -12.64 -26.45
CA GLY A 65 6.58 -11.65 -27.52
C GLY A 65 5.25 -11.01 -27.94
N VAL A 66 4.19 -11.12 -27.14
CA VAL A 66 2.94 -10.40 -27.43
C VAL A 66 3.17 -8.91 -27.17
N PRO A 67 2.83 -8.02 -28.11
CA PRO A 67 3.01 -6.58 -27.96
C PRO A 67 2.22 -6.02 -26.77
N GLU A 68 2.79 -5.05 -26.06
CA GLU A 68 2.17 -4.46 -24.88
C GLU A 68 0.82 -3.79 -25.19
N GLU A 69 0.65 -3.24 -26.37
CA GLU A 69 -0.57 -2.60 -26.86
C GLU A 69 -1.76 -3.56 -26.93
N GLU A 70 -1.50 -4.85 -27.10
CA GLU A 70 -2.53 -5.91 -27.13
C GLU A 70 -2.95 -6.35 -25.72
N LEU A 71 -2.23 -5.95 -24.69
CA LEU A 71 -2.43 -6.37 -23.31
C LEU A 71 -3.27 -5.39 -22.46
N THR A 72 -4.06 -4.55 -23.08
CA THR A 72 -4.90 -3.53 -22.41
C THR A 72 -5.93 -4.12 -21.44
N ALA A 73 -6.37 -5.38 -21.68
CA ALA A 73 -7.26 -6.10 -20.74
C ALA A 73 -6.62 -6.43 -19.37
N PHE A 74 -5.31 -6.27 -19.26
CA PHE A 74 -4.54 -6.49 -18.02
C PHE A 74 -4.15 -5.16 -17.36
N ALA A 75 -4.99 -4.14 -17.51
CA ALA A 75 -4.79 -2.83 -16.89
C ALA A 75 -4.70 -2.92 -15.37
N ASP A 76 -4.08 -1.92 -14.77
CA ASP A 76 -3.90 -1.82 -13.34
C ASP A 76 -5.23 -1.83 -12.58
N HIS A 77 -5.24 -2.45 -11.41
CA HIS A 77 -6.41 -2.47 -10.54
C HIS A 77 -6.53 -1.15 -9.77
N PHE A 78 -7.70 -0.52 -9.83
CA PHE A 78 -7.98 0.68 -9.03
C PHE A 78 -8.35 0.30 -7.60
N PHE A 79 -7.44 0.53 -6.68
CA PHE A 79 -7.61 0.21 -5.25
C PHE A 79 -8.63 1.11 -4.52
N GLY A 80 -9.00 2.22 -5.11
CA GLY A 80 -9.93 3.20 -4.54
C GLY A 80 -9.24 4.53 -4.20
N ALA A 81 -10.06 5.52 -3.85
CA ALA A 81 -9.57 6.85 -3.50
C ALA A 81 -9.16 6.94 -2.02
N VAL A 82 -8.11 7.70 -1.75
CA VAL A 82 -7.72 8.15 -0.42
C VAL A 82 -7.68 9.67 -0.42
N VAL A 83 -8.33 10.30 0.54
CA VAL A 83 -8.31 11.75 0.70
C VAL A 83 -7.31 12.12 1.79
N LEU A 84 -6.31 12.89 1.40
CA LEU A 84 -5.26 13.36 2.29
C LEU A 84 -5.45 14.84 2.61
N GLY A 85 -5.23 15.21 3.85
CA GLY A 85 -5.19 16.57 4.31
C GLY A 85 -4.03 17.36 3.72
N LYS A 86 -3.93 18.63 4.08
CA LYS A 86 -2.80 19.48 3.70
C LYS A 86 -1.52 18.93 4.34
N LEU A 87 -0.44 18.88 3.57
CA LEU A 87 0.88 18.50 4.09
C LEU A 87 1.33 19.52 5.13
N ASP A 88 1.54 19.06 6.35
CA ASP A 88 2.18 19.85 7.40
C ASP A 88 3.69 19.59 7.37
N LYS A 89 4.46 20.66 7.20
CA LYS A 89 5.91 20.67 7.23
C LYS A 89 6.35 21.39 8.49
N SER A 90 6.16 20.74 9.63
CA SER A 90 6.63 21.27 10.90
C SER A 90 8.14 21.50 10.84
N PHE A 91 8.58 22.64 11.31
CA PHE A 91 9.99 23.02 11.30
C PHE A 91 10.79 22.00 12.15
N GLY A 92 11.73 21.30 11.52
CA GLY A 92 12.58 20.29 12.19
C GLY A 92 11.94 18.92 12.41
N GLY A 93 10.71 18.68 11.91
CA GLY A 93 10.02 17.39 12.02
C GLY A 93 9.85 16.62 10.71
N ILE A 94 9.49 15.36 10.80
CA ILE A 94 9.08 14.58 9.63
C ILE A 94 7.77 15.18 9.08
N PRO A 95 7.68 15.53 7.78
CA PRO A 95 6.43 16.00 7.20
C PRO A 95 5.30 15.00 7.42
N HIS A 96 4.11 15.49 7.75
CA HIS A 96 2.97 14.61 7.95
C HIS A 96 1.72 15.08 7.21
N GLN A 97 0.86 14.12 6.87
CA GLN A 97 -0.46 14.35 6.29
C GLN A 97 -1.52 13.54 7.05
N GLU A 98 -2.66 14.14 7.27
CA GLU A 98 -3.81 13.44 7.85
C GLU A 98 -4.54 12.67 6.76
N VAL A 99 -4.93 11.43 7.06
CA VAL A 99 -5.82 10.63 6.22
C VAL A 99 -7.25 11.02 6.56
N ILE A 100 -7.89 11.83 5.70
CA ILE A 100 -9.26 12.32 5.93
C ILE A 100 -10.29 11.26 5.54
N ASP A 101 -10.06 10.56 4.42
CA ASP A 101 -10.91 9.44 3.98
C ASP A 101 -10.05 8.35 3.35
N GLY A 102 -10.58 7.11 3.35
CA GLY A 102 -9.89 5.93 2.85
C GLY A 102 -8.95 5.26 3.86
N GLN A 103 -9.02 5.61 5.15
CA GLN A 103 -8.18 5.06 6.21
C GLN A 103 -8.19 3.53 6.28
N GLN A 104 -9.37 2.91 6.10
CA GLN A 104 -9.50 1.44 6.14
C GLN A 104 -8.65 0.80 5.01
N ARG A 105 -8.78 1.32 3.78
CA ARG A 105 -7.97 0.87 2.63
C ARG A 105 -6.49 1.07 2.87
N PHE A 106 -6.12 2.24 3.37
CA PHE A 106 -4.73 2.58 3.63
C PHE A 106 -4.10 1.64 4.66
N THR A 107 -4.80 1.37 5.76
CA THR A 107 -4.39 0.41 6.79
C THR A 107 -4.31 -1.01 6.22
N THR A 108 -5.32 -1.43 5.43
CA THR A 108 -5.32 -2.77 4.83
C THR A 108 -4.16 -2.95 3.86
N ALA A 109 -3.82 -1.92 3.07
CA ALA A 109 -2.65 -1.96 2.19
C ALA A 109 -1.34 -2.13 2.99
N GLN A 110 -1.17 -1.42 4.10
CA GLN A 110 0.00 -1.60 4.97
C GLN A 110 0.07 -3.01 5.58
N LEU A 111 -1.07 -3.55 6.01
CA LEU A 111 -1.15 -4.92 6.53
C LEU A 111 -0.81 -5.95 5.45
N LEU A 112 -1.24 -5.73 4.21
CA LEU A 112 -0.89 -6.57 3.07
C LEU A 112 0.62 -6.57 2.82
N VAL A 113 1.25 -5.39 2.79
CA VAL A 113 2.71 -5.27 2.63
C VAL A 113 3.45 -5.97 3.77
N ALA A 114 2.97 -5.83 5.02
CA ALA A 114 3.56 -6.51 6.17
C ALA A 114 3.43 -8.04 6.09
N ALA A 115 2.29 -8.54 5.61
CA ALA A 115 2.06 -9.97 5.42
C ALA A 115 2.95 -10.52 4.28
N ALA A 116 3.06 -9.79 3.17
CA ALA A 116 3.94 -10.14 2.05
C ALA A 116 5.41 -10.16 2.48
N GLN A 117 5.88 -9.19 3.29
CA GLN A 117 7.22 -9.20 3.86
C GLN A 117 7.50 -10.47 4.65
N ARG A 118 6.60 -10.83 5.59
CA ARG A 118 6.75 -12.04 6.41
C ARG A 118 6.77 -13.31 5.57
N LEU A 119 5.98 -13.34 4.51
CA LEU A 119 5.95 -14.46 3.58
C LEU A 119 7.28 -14.57 2.82
N ALA A 120 7.82 -13.45 2.32
CA ALA A 120 9.12 -13.40 1.67
C ALA A 120 10.25 -13.86 2.60
N GLU A 121 10.26 -13.43 3.86
CA GLU A 121 11.22 -13.89 4.87
C GLU A 121 11.12 -15.41 5.08
N LYS A 122 9.89 -15.93 5.24
CA LYS A 122 9.65 -17.38 5.41
C LYS A 122 10.17 -18.21 4.24
N HIS A 123 10.12 -17.68 3.03
CA HIS A 123 10.59 -18.35 1.82
C HIS A 123 12.04 -18.01 1.44
N GLY A 124 12.78 -17.31 2.29
CA GLY A 124 14.19 -16.98 2.05
C GLY A 124 14.42 -15.94 0.95
N LEU A 125 13.40 -15.17 0.58
CA LEU A 125 13.45 -14.12 -0.45
C LEU A 125 13.95 -12.81 0.18
N ALA A 126 15.22 -12.77 0.60
CA ALA A 126 15.78 -11.70 1.42
C ALA A 126 15.65 -10.31 0.77
N THR A 127 16.00 -10.17 -0.50
CA THR A 127 15.91 -8.88 -1.24
C THR A 127 14.46 -8.38 -1.31
N THR A 128 13.50 -9.27 -1.58
CA THR A 128 12.08 -8.92 -1.62
C THR A 128 11.58 -8.51 -0.24
N ALA A 129 11.98 -9.24 0.81
CA ALA A 129 11.60 -8.92 2.19
C ALA A 129 12.14 -7.55 2.62
N GLU A 130 13.37 -7.21 2.25
CA GLU A 130 13.99 -5.92 2.53
C GLU A 130 13.25 -4.77 1.82
N ALA A 131 12.96 -4.91 0.52
CA ALA A 131 12.20 -3.93 -0.25
C ALA A 131 10.81 -3.68 0.36
N LEU A 132 10.09 -4.74 0.75
CA LEU A 132 8.77 -4.64 1.40
C LEU A 132 8.85 -4.02 2.79
N ARG A 133 9.93 -4.29 3.53
CA ARG A 133 10.19 -3.65 4.82
C ARG A 133 10.41 -2.15 4.67
N ASP A 134 11.18 -1.73 3.67
CA ASP A 134 11.47 -0.32 3.40
C ASP A 134 10.20 0.45 3.04
N LEU A 135 9.30 -0.14 2.24
CA LEU A 135 7.98 0.43 1.96
C LEU A 135 7.13 0.60 3.23
N ARG A 136 7.20 -0.35 4.16
CA ARG A 136 6.38 -0.33 5.37
C ARG A 136 6.89 0.62 6.43
N LEU A 137 8.20 0.68 6.63
CA LEU A 137 8.79 1.39 7.77
C LEU A 137 9.27 2.79 7.42
N ASN A 138 9.53 3.07 6.14
CA ASN A 138 10.12 4.34 5.68
C ASN A 138 11.39 4.72 6.50
N ALA A 139 12.01 3.71 7.12
CA ALA A 139 12.83 3.88 8.31
C ALA A 139 14.28 4.25 8.01
N ALA A 140 14.81 3.73 6.90
CA ALA A 140 16.26 3.84 6.67
C ALA A 140 16.69 5.14 5.98
N LYS A 141 15.77 5.82 5.31
CA LYS A 141 16.07 7.01 4.48
C LYS A 141 15.88 8.32 5.22
N HIS A 142 15.17 8.34 6.35
CA HIS A 142 14.65 9.58 6.95
C HIS A 142 14.76 9.67 8.47
N ASP A 143 15.30 8.66 9.16
CA ASP A 143 15.62 8.83 10.59
C ASP A 143 16.85 9.75 10.70
N PRO A 144 16.72 10.92 11.34
CA PRO A 144 17.88 11.74 11.64
C PRO A 144 18.84 10.91 12.48
N LYS A 145 20.10 10.83 12.05
CA LYS A 145 21.11 10.15 12.85
C LYS A 145 21.10 10.76 14.27
N PRO A 146 21.30 9.96 15.34
CA PRO A 146 21.30 10.47 16.71
C PRO A 146 22.25 11.66 16.94
N SER A 147 23.25 11.85 16.07
CA SER A 147 24.18 12.98 16.08
C SER A 147 23.62 14.29 15.49
N GLU A 148 22.42 14.26 14.87
CA GLU A 148 21.79 15.44 14.26
C GLU A 148 20.65 16.01 15.13
N LEU A 149 20.40 15.39 16.30
CA LEU A 149 19.45 15.86 17.31
C LEU A 149 20.16 16.74 18.34
N HIS A 150 20.58 17.96 17.92
CA HIS A 150 21.07 19.02 18.82
C HIS A 150 20.21 20.27 18.66
#